data_94f8bec417a66a62fb057d9cad7809d2
#
_entry.id   94f8bec417a66a62fb057d9cad7809d2
#
_cell.length_a   1.000
_cell.length_b   1.000
_cell.length_c   1.000
_cell.angle_alpha   90.00
_cell.angle_beta   90.00
_cell.angle_gamma   90.00
#
_symmetry.space_group_name_H-M   'P 1'
#
loop_
_entity.id
_entity.type
_entity.pdbx_description
1 polymer ?
#
loop_
_entity_poly.entity_id
_entity_poly.type
_entity_poly.pdbx_seq_one_letter_code
_entity_poly.pdbx_strand_id
1 'polypeptide(L)'
;MLIRRMTKWDYDAVDRLLLQLQQADARSRPDMFAPMAHYMPRESFDCLLENDNVVAFVAQERLDIVACCFVSLLDSSSAHPVKIAYIDLLVVDAAHRRRGIGRRMFAEVGRYARRAGAGKVELTVYSHNKIAESAYSAYGMAPQRSIYEMTL
;
A
#
# COMPACT_ATOMS: atom_id res chain seq x y z
N MET A 1 -3.43 17.87 7.64
CA MET A 1 -3.45 16.43 7.26
C MET A 1 -3.26 15.57 8.50
N LEU A 2 -4.18 14.68 8.77
CA LEU A 2 -4.15 13.69 9.85
C LEU A 2 -3.91 12.30 9.23
N ILE A 3 -3.01 11.50 9.82
CA ILE A 3 -2.89 10.07 9.50
C ILE A 3 -3.48 9.31 10.69
N ARG A 4 -4.44 8.43 10.40
CA ARG A 4 -5.14 7.63 11.41
C ARG A 4 -5.37 6.21 10.94
N ARG A 5 -5.78 5.33 11.86
CA ARG A 5 -6.27 3.99 11.49
C ARG A 5 -7.48 4.13 10.57
N MET A 6 -7.51 3.25 9.59
CA MET A 6 -8.64 3.07 8.70
C MET A 6 -9.80 2.43 9.46
N THR A 7 -11.01 2.79 9.09
CA THR A 7 -12.25 2.24 9.63
C THR A 7 -13.14 1.74 8.50
N LYS A 8 -14.15 0.95 8.81
CA LYS A 8 -15.12 0.47 7.81
C LYS A 8 -15.89 1.59 7.09
N TRP A 9 -15.95 2.77 7.70
CA TRP A 9 -16.60 3.96 7.12
C TRP A 9 -15.77 4.61 6.00
N ASP A 10 -14.49 4.26 5.87
CA ASP A 10 -13.60 4.79 4.85
C ASP A 10 -13.70 4.03 3.51
N TYR A 11 -14.50 2.96 3.43
CA TYR A 11 -14.56 2.04 2.28
C TYR A 11 -14.69 2.78 0.95
N ASP A 12 -15.71 3.63 0.78
CA ASP A 12 -15.98 4.27 -0.52
C ASP A 12 -14.83 5.17 -0.98
N ALA A 13 -14.20 5.89 -0.04
CA ALA A 13 -13.05 6.73 -0.33
C ALA A 13 -11.80 5.90 -0.65
N VAL A 14 -11.60 4.80 0.06
CA VAL A 14 -10.47 3.88 -0.16
C VAL A 14 -10.63 3.13 -1.48
N ASP A 15 -11.82 2.60 -1.79
CA ASP A 15 -12.11 1.93 -3.06
C ASP A 15 -11.83 2.86 -4.24
N ARG A 16 -12.27 4.12 -4.17
CA ARG A 16 -11.95 5.15 -5.18
C ARG A 16 -10.44 5.35 -5.36
N LEU A 17 -9.66 5.35 -4.28
CA LEU A 17 -8.20 5.49 -4.36
C LEU A 17 -7.54 4.25 -4.98
N LEU A 18 -7.97 3.06 -4.58
CA LEU A 18 -7.44 1.81 -5.11
C LEU A 18 -7.78 1.61 -6.58
N LEU A 19 -8.96 2.07 -7.02
CA LEU A 19 -9.34 2.07 -8.44
C LEU A 19 -8.44 2.99 -9.28
N GLN A 20 -7.91 4.09 -8.74
CA GLN A 20 -6.92 4.91 -9.45
C GLN A 20 -5.62 4.13 -9.73
N LEU A 21 -5.18 3.32 -8.77
CA LEU A 21 -4.02 2.44 -8.95
C LEU A 21 -4.32 1.39 -10.01
N GLN A 22 -5.43 0.67 -9.88
CA GLN A 22 -5.85 -0.38 -10.81
C GLN A 22 -5.98 0.15 -12.25
N GLN A 23 -6.56 1.33 -12.43
CA GLN A 23 -6.68 1.96 -13.74
C GLN A 23 -5.32 2.33 -14.35
N ALA A 24 -4.37 2.76 -13.53
CA ALA A 24 -3.01 3.07 -13.97
C ALA A 24 -2.28 1.78 -14.41
N ASP A 25 -2.41 0.70 -13.65
CA ASP A 25 -1.84 -0.61 -13.96
C ASP A 25 -2.48 -1.21 -15.22
N ALA A 26 -3.81 -1.16 -15.36
CA ALA A 26 -4.53 -1.62 -16.54
C ALA A 26 -4.14 -0.86 -17.83
N ARG A 27 -3.82 0.43 -17.72
CA ARG A 27 -3.29 1.20 -18.86
C ARG A 27 -1.86 0.81 -19.22
N SER A 28 -1.03 0.51 -18.24
CA SER A 28 0.38 0.17 -18.43
C SER A 28 0.59 -1.28 -18.86
N ARG A 29 -0.23 -2.19 -18.32
CA ARG A 29 -0.14 -3.64 -18.54
C ARG A 29 -1.54 -4.23 -18.72
N PRO A 30 -2.20 -3.93 -19.87
CA PRO A 30 -3.53 -4.46 -20.17
C PRO A 30 -3.56 -5.99 -20.37
N ASP A 31 -2.39 -6.61 -20.53
CA ASP A 31 -2.18 -8.05 -20.56
C ASP A 31 -2.29 -8.70 -19.15
N MET A 32 -2.08 -7.94 -18.09
CA MET A 32 -2.10 -8.41 -16.70
C MET A 32 -3.25 -7.86 -15.88
N PHE A 33 -3.69 -6.65 -16.15
CA PHE A 33 -4.69 -5.93 -15.35
C PHE A 33 -5.89 -5.54 -16.19
N ALA A 34 -7.08 -5.80 -15.66
CA ALA A 34 -8.35 -5.39 -16.26
C ALA A 34 -9.00 -4.24 -15.49
N PRO A 35 -9.81 -3.40 -16.16
CA PRO A 35 -10.66 -2.43 -15.45
C PRO A 35 -11.64 -3.14 -14.51
N MET A 36 -11.91 -2.52 -13.36
CA MET A 36 -12.79 -3.05 -12.33
C MET A 36 -13.82 -1.99 -11.91
N ALA A 37 -15.02 -2.41 -11.50
CA ALA A 37 -16.01 -1.51 -10.93
C ALA A 37 -15.71 -1.17 -9.47
N HIS A 38 -15.20 -2.14 -8.72
CA HIS A 38 -14.71 -2.00 -7.34
C HIS A 38 -13.38 -2.74 -7.23
N TYR A 39 -12.44 -2.22 -6.43
CA TYR A 39 -11.17 -2.88 -6.21
C TYR A 39 -11.34 -4.17 -5.38
N MET A 40 -12.20 -4.10 -4.37
CA MET A 40 -12.61 -5.26 -3.58
C MET A 40 -14.05 -5.13 -3.08
N PRO A 41 -14.78 -6.23 -2.86
CA PRO A 41 -16.07 -6.19 -2.19
C PRO A 41 -15.97 -5.62 -0.77
N ARG A 42 -17.05 -4.98 -0.30
CA ARG A 42 -17.12 -4.40 1.06
C ARG A 42 -16.85 -5.45 2.14
N GLU A 43 -17.40 -6.65 1.99
CA GLU A 43 -17.18 -7.75 2.95
C GLU A 43 -15.69 -8.13 3.06
N SER A 44 -14.98 -8.15 1.93
CA SER A 44 -13.53 -8.41 1.92
C SER A 44 -12.75 -7.29 2.61
N PHE A 45 -13.16 -6.04 2.40
CA PHE A 45 -12.57 -4.90 3.09
C PHE A 45 -12.77 -4.97 4.60
N ASP A 46 -13.99 -5.27 5.05
CA ASP A 46 -14.30 -5.39 6.48
C ASP A 46 -13.50 -6.54 7.11
N CYS A 47 -13.42 -7.70 6.46
CA CYS A 47 -12.58 -8.83 6.90
C CYS A 47 -11.08 -8.46 7.01
N LEU A 48 -10.55 -7.66 6.08
CA LEU A 48 -9.17 -7.19 6.15
C LEU A 48 -8.93 -6.32 7.39
N LEU A 49 -9.88 -5.45 7.74
CA LEU A 49 -9.75 -4.58 8.90
C LEU A 49 -9.89 -5.33 10.23
N GLU A 50 -10.56 -6.48 10.25
CA GLU A 50 -10.71 -7.36 11.41
C GLU A 50 -9.54 -8.33 11.59
N ASN A 51 -8.65 -8.44 10.61
CA ASN A 51 -7.50 -9.34 10.67
C ASN A 51 -6.39 -8.73 11.57
N ASP A 52 -6.03 -9.42 12.65
CA ASP A 52 -5.00 -8.98 13.61
C ASP A 52 -3.60 -8.81 12.98
N ASN A 53 -3.33 -9.52 11.88
CA ASN A 53 -2.07 -9.40 11.15
C ASN A 53 -2.08 -8.28 10.10
N VAL A 54 -3.17 -7.54 9.95
CA VAL A 54 -3.30 -6.44 9.01
C VAL A 54 -3.49 -5.13 9.77
N VAL A 55 -2.79 -4.11 9.34
CA VAL A 55 -3.05 -2.75 9.76
C VAL A 55 -3.26 -1.86 8.55
N ALA A 56 -4.25 -1.01 8.63
CA ALA A 56 -4.54 -0.07 7.57
C ALA A 56 -4.60 1.36 8.08
N PHE A 57 -4.07 2.29 7.26
CA PHE A 57 -4.03 3.72 7.55
C PHE A 57 -4.66 4.51 6.43
N VAL A 58 -5.23 5.65 6.77
CA VAL A 58 -5.65 6.70 5.84
C VAL A 58 -5.00 8.03 6.18
N ALA A 59 -4.73 8.82 5.16
CA ALA A 59 -4.41 10.24 5.32
C ALA A 59 -5.65 11.07 4.99
N GLN A 60 -6.06 11.89 5.94
CA GLN A 60 -7.24 12.74 5.85
C GLN A 60 -6.86 14.22 5.81
N GLU A 61 -7.34 14.95 4.81
CA GLU A 61 -7.29 16.41 4.73
C GLU A 61 -8.71 16.96 4.81
N ARG A 62 -9.02 17.72 5.87
CA ARG A 62 -10.40 18.13 6.18
C ARG A 62 -11.32 16.93 6.29
N LEU A 63 -12.28 16.76 5.36
CA LEU A 63 -13.20 15.63 5.32
C LEU A 63 -12.80 14.57 4.28
N ASP A 64 -11.80 14.84 3.45
CA ASP A 64 -11.42 13.97 2.34
C ASP A 64 -10.32 12.99 2.73
N ILE A 65 -10.47 11.73 2.35
CA ILE A 65 -9.41 10.74 2.38
C ILE A 65 -8.59 10.88 1.11
N VAL A 66 -7.31 11.24 1.27
CA VAL A 66 -6.39 11.57 0.17
C VAL A 66 -5.27 10.55 -0.01
N ALA A 67 -5.15 9.59 0.89
CA ALA A 67 -4.25 8.44 0.73
C ALA A 67 -4.71 7.28 1.61
N CYS A 68 -4.33 6.06 1.22
CA CYS A 68 -4.54 4.85 2.01
C CYS A 68 -3.32 3.94 1.93
N CYS A 69 -3.15 3.10 2.95
CA CYS A 69 -2.09 2.10 3.03
C CYS A 69 -2.57 0.89 3.80
N PHE A 70 -2.30 -0.31 3.28
CA PHE A 70 -2.50 -1.59 3.95
C PHE A 70 -1.15 -2.23 4.21
N VAL A 71 -0.97 -2.79 5.39
CA VAL A 71 0.29 -3.40 5.83
C VAL A 71 -0.03 -4.72 6.50
N SER A 72 0.54 -5.80 5.99
CA SER A 72 0.50 -7.13 6.60
C SER A 72 1.73 -7.34 7.49
N LEU A 73 1.52 -7.89 8.68
CA LEU A 73 2.61 -8.34 9.55
C LEU A 73 2.90 -9.81 9.26
N LEU A 74 4.09 -10.09 8.79
CA LEU A 74 4.59 -11.43 8.52
C LEU A 74 5.51 -11.82 9.67
N ASP A 75 5.07 -12.81 10.46
CA ASP A 75 5.83 -13.27 11.60
C ASP A 75 7.13 -13.98 11.18
N SER A 76 8.11 -13.92 12.06
CA SER A 76 9.37 -14.65 11.91
C SER A 76 9.15 -16.16 12.00
N SER A 77 10.01 -16.91 11.34
CA SER A 77 10.07 -18.38 11.39
C SER A 77 11.53 -18.82 11.55
N SER A 78 11.76 -20.11 11.76
CA SER A 78 13.11 -20.66 11.82
C SER A 78 13.94 -20.40 10.56
N ALA A 79 13.29 -20.38 9.39
CA ALA A 79 13.93 -20.07 8.11
C ALA A 79 14.04 -18.57 7.83
N HIS A 80 13.18 -17.75 8.42
CA HIS A 80 13.11 -16.28 8.26
C HIS A 80 13.00 -15.64 9.64
N PRO A 81 14.11 -15.41 10.35
CA PRO A 81 14.11 -15.00 11.75
C PRO A 81 13.73 -13.53 11.97
N VAL A 82 13.36 -12.80 10.93
CA VAL A 82 12.99 -11.38 10.99
C VAL A 82 11.50 -11.22 10.70
N LYS A 83 10.77 -10.59 11.62
CA LYS A 83 9.39 -10.15 11.38
C LYS A 83 9.38 -9.02 10.37
N ILE A 84 8.46 -9.08 9.41
CA ILE A 84 8.37 -8.12 8.29
C ILE A 84 7.04 -7.38 8.38
N ALA A 85 7.08 -6.07 8.21
CA ALA A 85 5.91 -5.27 7.88
C ALA A 85 5.86 -5.11 6.35
N TYR A 86 4.95 -5.84 5.71
CA TYR A 86 4.81 -5.82 4.26
C TYR A 86 3.72 -4.82 3.86
N ILE A 87 4.10 -3.81 3.07
CA ILE A 87 3.14 -2.86 2.50
C ILE A 87 2.46 -3.52 1.30
N ASP A 88 1.21 -3.93 1.48
CA ASP A 88 0.40 -4.53 0.42
C ASP A 88 -0.03 -3.50 -0.61
N LEU A 89 -0.47 -2.33 -0.13
CA LEU A 89 -0.96 -1.23 -0.94
C LEU A 89 -0.60 0.11 -0.29
N LEU A 90 -0.12 1.05 -1.07
CA LEU A 90 0.05 2.45 -0.68
C LEU A 90 -0.32 3.34 -1.86
N VAL A 91 -1.40 4.09 -1.71
CA VAL A 91 -1.94 4.94 -2.77
C VAL A 91 -2.12 6.36 -2.25
N VAL A 92 -1.69 7.33 -3.04
CA VAL A 92 -1.98 8.76 -2.86
C VAL A 92 -2.83 9.23 -4.02
N ASP A 93 -3.94 9.88 -3.70
CA ASP A 93 -4.83 10.51 -4.68
C ASP A 93 -4.03 11.31 -5.72
N ALA A 94 -4.32 11.10 -6.99
CA ALA A 94 -3.60 11.73 -8.09
C ALA A 94 -3.55 13.26 -7.97
N ALA A 95 -4.65 13.89 -7.54
CA ALA A 95 -4.74 15.34 -7.34
C ALA A 95 -3.93 15.85 -6.13
N HIS A 96 -3.48 14.95 -5.23
CA HIS A 96 -2.77 15.29 -4.00
C HIS A 96 -1.31 14.82 -3.99
N ARG A 97 -0.81 14.28 -5.11
CA ARG A 97 0.59 13.85 -5.24
C ARG A 97 1.58 15.02 -5.17
N ARG A 98 2.87 14.71 -4.98
CA ARG A 98 3.98 15.69 -4.88
C ARG A 98 3.90 16.65 -3.70
N ARG A 99 3.03 16.39 -2.73
CA ARG A 99 2.82 17.17 -1.50
C ARG A 99 3.41 16.51 -0.25
N GLY A 100 4.24 15.47 -0.41
CA GLY A 100 4.88 14.75 0.70
C GLY A 100 3.97 13.77 1.45
N ILE A 101 2.72 13.56 1.00
CA ILE A 101 1.74 12.68 1.67
C ILE A 101 2.26 11.24 1.74
N GLY A 102 2.74 10.69 0.62
CA GLY A 102 3.29 9.33 0.59
C GLY A 102 4.46 9.13 1.56
N ARG A 103 5.36 10.11 1.65
CA ARG A 103 6.49 10.08 2.60
C ARG A 103 6.01 10.05 4.06
N ARG A 104 4.99 10.83 4.39
CA ARG A 104 4.40 10.86 5.74
C ARG A 104 3.68 9.55 6.07
N MET A 105 2.95 8.97 5.10
CA MET A 105 2.34 7.63 5.24
C MET A 105 3.40 6.57 5.48
N PHE A 106 4.46 6.55 4.67
CA PHE A 106 5.57 5.62 4.81
C PHE A 106 6.27 5.75 6.17
N ALA A 107 6.47 6.98 6.66
CA ALA A 107 7.02 7.22 7.98
C ALA A 107 6.12 6.67 9.11
N GLU A 108 4.78 6.77 8.96
CA GLU A 108 3.83 6.16 9.91
C GLU A 108 3.93 4.64 9.90
N VAL A 109 3.99 4.01 8.73
CA VAL A 109 4.24 2.57 8.60
C VAL A 109 5.52 2.16 9.31
N GLY A 110 6.62 2.89 9.13
CA GLY A 110 7.88 2.62 9.80
C GLY A 110 7.80 2.75 11.33
N ARG A 111 7.05 3.73 11.85
CA ARG A 111 6.80 3.84 13.29
C ARG A 111 5.97 2.66 13.82
N TYR A 112 4.93 2.28 13.09
CA TYR A 112 4.12 1.13 13.44
C TYR A 112 4.92 -0.16 13.40
N ALA A 113 5.66 -0.41 12.32
CA ALA A 113 6.49 -1.60 12.14
C ALA A 113 7.45 -1.81 13.32
N ARG A 114 8.16 -0.75 13.73
CA ARG A 114 9.05 -0.80 14.90
C ARG A 114 8.31 -1.16 16.18
N ARG A 115 7.16 -0.55 16.45
CA ARG A 115 6.34 -0.87 17.64
C ARG A 115 5.80 -2.30 17.62
N ALA A 116 5.53 -2.84 16.43
CA ALA A 116 5.09 -4.22 16.24
C ALA A 116 6.24 -5.25 16.25
N GLY A 117 7.49 -4.81 16.48
CA GLY A 117 8.68 -5.67 16.51
C GLY A 117 9.17 -6.11 15.14
N ALA A 118 8.73 -5.50 14.05
CA ALA A 118 9.23 -5.80 12.73
C ALA A 118 10.65 -5.23 12.54
N GLY A 119 11.54 -6.06 12.02
CA GLY A 119 12.93 -5.68 11.71
C GLY A 119 13.09 -5.13 10.29
N LYS A 120 12.07 -5.30 9.44
CA LYS A 120 12.09 -4.83 8.05
C LYS A 120 10.73 -4.31 7.61
N VAL A 121 10.75 -3.39 6.64
CA VAL A 121 9.59 -3.02 5.84
C VAL A 121 9.87 -3.45 4.41
N GLU A 122 8.96 -4.21 3.81
CA GLU A 122 9.06 -4.69 2.44
C GLU A 122 7.82 -4.29 1.64
N LEU A 123 7.95 -4.25 0.32
CA LEU A 123 6.85 -4.09 -0.64
C LEU A 123 7.25 -4.64 -2.00
N THR A 124 6.26 -4.82 -2.87
CA THR A 124 6.49 -5.07 -4.29
C THR A 124 6.08 -3.85 -5.09
N VAL A 125 6.89 -3.49 -6.08
CA VAL A 125 6.58 -2.45 -7.07
C VAL A 125 6.81 -3.00 -8.47
N TYR A 126 5.84 -2.79 -9.36
CA TYR A 126 5.99 -3.16 -10.76
C TYR A 126 6.98 -2.24 -11.47
N SER A 127 7.80 -2.79 -12.35
CA SER A 127 8.86 -2.05 -13.07
C SER A 127 8.33 -0.90 -13.94
N HIS A 128 7.06 -0.94 -14.36
CA HIS A 128 6.41 0.16 -15.07
C HIS A 128 6.03 1.35 -14.16
N ASN A 129 5.92 1.14 -12.83
CA ASN A 129 5.54 2.19 -11.89
C ASN A 129 6.76 2.98 -11.40
N LYS A 130 7.38 3.75 -12.33
CA LYS A 130 8.60 4.52 -12.06
C LYS A 130 8.42 5.60 -11.00
N ILE A 131 7.20 6.10 -10.82
CA ILE A 131 6.89 7.10 -9.78
C ILE A 131 7.05 6.46 -8.40
N ALA A 132 6.48 5.29 -8.19
CA ALA A 132 6.57 4.56 -6.92
C ALA A 132 8.02 4.09 -6.67
N GLU A 133 8.69 3.52 -7.65
CA GLU A 133 10.08 3.07 -7.57
C GLU A 133 11.01 4.21 -7.12
N SER A 134 10.89 5.38 -7.76
CA SER A 134 11.65 6.58 -7.40
C SER A 134 11.33 7.07 -5.98
N ALA A 135 10.04 7.03 -5.58
CA ALA A 135 9.64 7.44 -4.23
C ALA A 135 10.22 6.51 -3.15
N TYR A 136 10.16 5.20 -3.35
CA TYR A 136 10.69 4.23 -2.38
C TYR A 136 12.20 4.32 -2.24
N SER A 137 12.92 4.50 -3.35
CA SER A 137 14.37 4.77 -3.32
C SER A 137 14.68 6.03 -2.51
N ALA A 138 13.90 7.10 -2.68
CA ALA A 138 14.05 8.34 -1.91
C ALA A 138 13.67 8.18 -0.43
N TYR A 139 12.92 7.13 -0.06
CA TYR A 139 12.60 6.80 1.34
C TYR A 139 13.68 5.90 1.98
N GLY A 140 14.72 5.53 1.24
CA GLY A 140 15.83 4.71 1.71
C GLY A 140 15.65 3.21 1.50
N MET A 141 14.69 2.79 0.66
CA MET A 141 14.54 1.39 0.29
C MET A 141 15.51 1.01 -0.83
N ALA A 142 15.98 -0.22 -0.81
CA ALA A 142 16.81 -0.82 -1.85
C ALA A 142 16.13 -2.04 -2.46
N PRO A 143 16.35 -2.31 -3.76
CA PRO A 143 15.85 -3.53 -4.39
C PRO A 143 16.40 -4.78 -3.68
N GLN A 144 15.53 -5.77 -3.48
CA GLN A 144 15.91 -7.03 -2.81
C GLN A 144 15.92 -8.22 -3.78
N ARG A 145 14.91 -8.30 -4.66
CA ARG A 145 14.71 -9.39 -5.61
C ARG A 145 14.07 -8.89 -6.90
N SER A 146 14.21 -9.66 -7.95
CA SER A 146 13.57 -9.38 -9.24
C SER A 146 12.69 -10.56 -9.66
N ILE A 147 11.60 -10.26 -10.34
CA ILE A 147 10.72 -11.23 -10.99
C ILE A 147 10.92 -11.07 -12.49
N TYR A 148 11.15 -12.18 -13.17
CA TYR A 148 11.26 -12.24 -14.64
C TYR A 148 10.02 -12.92 -15.20
N GLU A 149 9.55 -12.45 -16.34
CA GLU A 149 8.43 -13.05 -17.06
C GLU A 149 8.77 -13.29 -18.53
N MET A 150 8.10 -14.27 -19.13
CA MET A 150 8.17 -14.55 -20.56
C MET A 150 6.76 -14.86 -21.04
N THR A 151 6.31 -14.15 -22.08
CA THR A 151 5.04 -14.45 -22.73
C THR A 151 5.18 -15.70 -23.59
N LEU A 152 4.22 -16.65 -23.51
CA LEU A 152 4.17 -17.90 -24.25
C LEU A 152 3.25 -17.80 -25.46
#